data_4c893e0ab7da2efb7e4e4fffa0533fba
#
_entry.id   4c893e0ab7da2efb7e4e4fffa0533fba
#
_cell.length_a   1.000
_cell.length_b   1.000
_cell.length_c   1.000
_cell.angle_alpha   90.00
_cell.angle_beta   90.00
_cell.angle_gamma   90.00
#
_symmetry.space_group_name_H-M   'P 1'
#
loop_
_entity.id
_entity.type
_entity.pdbx_description
1 polymer ?
#
loop_
_entity_poly.entity_id
_entity_poly.type
_entity_poly.pdbx_seq_one_letter_code
_entity_poly.pdbx_strand_id
1 'polypeptide(L)'
;MILFYTQNSPYARTARIALREWGVLGHAEERLAANRQADNPVLEFSPVGRVPTLVDAGLVITEARNIFAYVRDLAGAKAPDVAAQVDWTMVAEEGQIAGFLEGIATWVREGRRAREEQSDFLLEVERDRMLRCLDFLNNRAITRPLPTVSEFRGAALASALHLMDMHRFCPGWKQKNQALAAWFGSQLDRRSLQETAPQL
;
A
#
# COMPACT_ATOMS: atom_id res chain seq x y z
N MET A 1 10.94 16.00 -8.53
CA MET A 1 10.24 14.76 -8.95
C MET A 1 8.73 14.94 -8.89
N ILE A 2 7.94 14.13 -9.61
CA ILE A 2 6.46 14.14 -9.60
C ILE A 2 5.98 12.75 -9.22
N LEU A 3 5.14 12.64 -8.19
CA LEU A 3 4.46 11.39 -7.83
C LEU A 3 2.98 11.48 -8.23
N PHE A 4 2.56 10.73 -9.23
CA PHE A 4 1.17 10.59 -9.60
C PHE A 4 0.44 9.63 -8.66
N TYR A 5 -0.74 10.06 -8.17
CA TYR A 5 -1.55 9.28 -7.24
C TYR A 5 -3.05 9.46 -7.49
N THR A 6 -3.86 8.59 -6.92
CA THR A 6 -5.29 8.82 -6.68
C THR A 6 -5.57 8.73 -5.19
N GLN A 7 -6.57 9.48 -4.72
CA GLN A 7 -6.85 9.68 -3.29
C GLN A 7 -6.94 8.36 -2.49
N ASN A 8 -7.62 7.37 -3.05
CA ASN A 8 -7.91 6.11 -2.35
C ASN A 8 -7.13 4.91 -2.88
N SER A 9 -6.07 5.13 -3.67
CA SER A 9 -5.20 4.02 -4.06
C SER A 9 -4.30 3.61 -2.90
N PRO A 10 -4.41 2.38 -2.39
CA PRO A 10 -3.54 1.93 -1.31
C PRO A 10 -2.08 1.79 -1.75
N TYR A 11 -1.85 1.49 -3.02
CA TYR A 11 -0.51 1.45 -3.61
C TYR A 11 0.13 2.85 -3.68
N ALA A 12 -0.64 3.84 -4.18
CA ALA A 12 -0.14 5.21 -4.23
C ALA A 12 0.06 5.78 -2.81
N ARG A 13 -0.81 5.41 -1.87
CA ARG A 13 -0.65 5.78 -0.47
C ARG A 13 0.65 5.25 0.11
N THR A 14 1.02 4.00 -0.18
CA THR A 14 2.30 3.43 0.27
C THR A 14 3.49 4.26 -0.22
N ALA A 15 3.49 4.72 -1.48
CA ALA A 15 4.52 5.60 -2.00
C ALA A 15 4.50 7.01 -1.35
N ARG A 16 3.32 7.57 -1.09
CA ARG A 16 3.16 8.86 -0.39
C ARG A 16 3.65 8.81 1.06
N ILE A 17 3.44 7.68 1.74
CA ILE A 17 3.99 7.42 3.07
C ILE A 17 5.52 7.43 3.00
N ALA A 18 6.13 6.79 2.00
CA ALA A 18 7.59 6.78 1.83
C ALA A 18 8.17 8.20 1.74
N LEU A 19 7.58 9.09 0.94
CA LEU A 19 8.03 10.48 0.81
C LEU A 19 8.11 11.21 2.16
N ARG A 20 7.17 10.92 3.05
CA ARG A 20 7.07 11.53 4.39
C ARG A 20 8.02 10.89 5.40
N GLU A 21 8.02 9.56 5.46
CA GLU A 21 8.85 8.81 6.41
C GLU A 21 10.34 9.01 6.16
N TRP A 22 10.74 9.19 4.90
CA TRP A 22 12.13 9.41 4.50
C TRP A 22 12.50 10.88 4.30
N GLY A 23 11.58 11.82 4.62
CA GLY A 23 11.86 13.27 4.56
C GLY A 23 12.07 13.83 3.15
N VAL A 24 11.62 13.13 2.12
CA VAL A 24 11.85 13.49 0.70
C VAL A 24 10.67 14.29 0.11
N LEU A 25 9.58 14.48 0.86
CA LEU A 25 8.37 15.16 0.38
C LEU A 25 8.66 16.57 -0.18
N GLY A 26 9.58 17.32 0.42
CA GLY A 26 9.95 18.67 -0.04
C GLY A 26 10.56 18.72 -1.46
N HIS A 27 10.97 17.57 -2.00
CA HIS A 27 11.53 17.42 -3.35
C HIS A 27 10.51 16.82 -4.34
N ALA A 28 9.28 16.55 -3.90
CA ALA A 28 8.25 15.87 -4.68
C ALA A 28 6.98 16.69 -4.79
N GLU A 29 6.47 16.84 -6.01
CA GLU A 29 5.10 17.26 -6.26
C GLU A 29 4.20 16.03 -6.24
N GLU A 30 3.20 16.00 -5.37
CA GLU A 30 2.13 14.99 -5.42
C GLU A 30 1.04 15.46 -6.38
N ARG A 31 0.86 14.77 -7.51
CA ARG A 31 -0.10 15.12 -8.56
C ARG A 31 -1.23 14.11 -8.67
N LEU A 32 -2.46 14.60 -8.55
CA LEU A 32 -3.65 13.77 -8.74
C LEU A 32 -3.76 13.32 -10.21
N ALA A 33 -4.06 12.05 -10.41
CA ALA A 33 -4.25 11.47 -11.74
C ALA A 33 -5.67 10.96 -11.94
N ALA A 34 -6.22 11.17 -13.14
CA ALA A 34 -7.50 10.61 -13.58
C ALA A 34 -7.28 9.16 -14.03
N ASN A 35 -7.04 8.28 -13.07
CA ASN A 35 -6.72 6.88 -13.35
C ASN A 35 -7.86 6.19 -14.14
N ARG A 36 -7.53 5.43 -15.17
CA ARG A 36 -8.46 4.71 -16.07
C ARG A 36 -9.34 5.59 -16.97
N GLN A 37 -8.95 6.84 -17.19
CA GLN A 37 -9.56 7.72 -18.17
C GLN A 37 -8.61 7.90 -19.36
N ALA A 38 -9.15 8.25 -20.51
CA ALA A 38 -8.36 8.44 -21.72
C ALA A 38 -7.36 9.61 -21.62
N ASP A 39 -7.68 10.60 -20.80
CA ASP A 39 -6.88 11.79 -20.51
C ASP A 39 -5.97 11.61 -19.27
N ASN A 40 -5.74 10.37 -18.84
CA ASN A 40 -4.86 10.10 -17.70
C ASN A 40 -3.44 10.64 -17.97
N PRO A 41 -2.97 11.65 -17.20
CA PRO A 41 -1.66 12.27 -17.42
C PRO A 41 -0.48 11.32 -17.23
N VAL A 42 -0.68 10.19 -16.57
CA VAL A 42 0.36 9.15 -16.39
C VAL A 42 0.77 8.55 -17.75
N LEU A 43 -0.15 8.53 -18.74
CA LEU A 43 0.10 7.94 -20.06
C LEU A 43 1.16 8.70 -20.87
N GLU A 44 1.44 9.97 -20.55
CA GLU A 44 2.53 10.73 -21.13
C GLU A 44 3.91 10.17 -20.75
N PHE A 45 3.99 9.48 -19.60
CA PHE A 45 5.25 9.00 -19.01
C PHE A 45 5.35 7.47 -18.99
N SER A 46 4.23 6.78 -18.82
CA SER A 46 4.22 5.33 -18.63
C SER A 46 3.08 4.65 -19.40
N PRO A 47 3.40 3.67 -20.24
CA PRO A 47 2.38 2.88 -20.96
C PRO A 47 1.51 2.05 -20.02
N VAL A 48 1.95 1.84 -18.78
CA VAL A 48 1.17 1.12 -17.75
C VAL A 48 -0.07 1.91 -17.32
N GLY A 49 0.00 3.27 -17.33
CA GLY A 49 -1.13 4.15 -17.03
C GLY A 49 -1.73 3.97 -15.64
N ARG A 50 -0.95 3.51 -14.66
CA ARG A 50 -1.41 3.25 -13.29
C ARG A 50 -0.73 4.16 -12.27
N VAL A 51 -1.35 4.29 -11.11
CA VAL A 51 -0.75 4.94 -9.96
C VAL A 51 -0.40 3.90 -8.87
N PRO A 52 0.72 4.09 -8.11
CA PRO A 52 1.66 5.21 -8.22
C PRO A 52 2.58 5.12 -9.46
N THR A 53 2.91 6.27 -10.00
CA THR A 53 4.01 6.43 -10.94
C THR A 53 4.83 7.63 -10.47
N LEU A 54 6.14 7.45 -10.32
CA LEU A 54 7.08 8.50 -9.98
C LEU A 54 7.91 8.86 -11.21
N VAL A 55 8.03 10.17 -11.49
CA VAL A 55 8.88 10.70 -12.56
C VAL A 55 9.94 11.60 -11.92
N ASP A 56 11.20 11.30 -12.16
CA ASP A 56 12.33 12.07 -11.65
C ASP A 56 13.45 12.16 -12.68
N ALA A 57 13.79 13.38 -13.12
CA ALA A 57 14.87 13.65 -14.09
C ALA A 57 14.84 12.74 -15.34
N GLY A 58 13.66 12.44 -15.87
CA GLY A 58 13.47 11.55 -17.02
C GLY A 58 13.38 10.05 -16.68
N LEU A 59 13.69 9.67 -15.44
CA LEU A 59 13.46 8.31 -14.95
C LEU A 59 11.97 8.14 -14.59
N VAL A 60 11.35 7.06 -15.04
CA VAL A 60 9.96 6.72 -14.71
C VAL A 60 9.93 5.42 -13.93
N ILE A 61 9.46 5.50 -12.68
CA ILE A 61 9.38 4.35 -11.78
C ILE A 61 7.92 4.02 -11.51
N THR A 62 7.56 2.79 -11.75
CA THR A 62 6.24 2.21 -11.41
C THR A 62 6.39 1.18 -10.29
N GLU A 63 5.27 0.75 -9.74
CA GLU A 63 5.14 -0.15 -8.59
C GLU A 63 5.55 0.50 -7.26
N ALA A 64 4.63 0.43 -6.30
CA ALA A 64 4.80 1.06 -4.99
C ALA A 64 6.10 0.63 -4.28
N ARG A 65 6.48 -0.65 -4.43
CA ARG A 65 7.72 -1.20 -3.87
C ARG A 65 8.97 -0.54 -4.43
N ASN A 66 9.02 -0.40 -5.75
CA ASN A 66 10.17 0.20 -6.42
C ASN A 66 10.30 1.68 -6.08
N ILE A 67 9.17 2.39 -6.05
CA ILE A 67 9.12 3.81 -5.64
C ILE A 67 9.58 3.95 -4.19
N PHE A 68 9.12 3.07 -3.29
CA PHE A 68 9.54 3.09 -1.88
C PHE A 68 11.06 2.89 -1.74
N ALA A 69 11.63 1.93 -2.48
CA ALA A 69 13.07 1.68 -2.48
C ALA A 69 13.84 2.90 -3.01
N TYR A 70 13.39 3.49 -4.13
CA TYR A 70 14.00 4.67 -4.72
C TYR A 70 13.98 5.88 -3.77
N VAL A 71 12.84 6.15 -3.14
CA VAL A 71 12.71 7.25 -2.16
C VAL A 71 13.64 7.05 -0.97
N ARG A 72 13.75 5.84 -0.46
CA ARG A 72 14.70 5.51 0.62
C ARG A 72 16.16 5.76 0.19
N ASP A 73 16.53 5.34 -1.01
CA ASP A 73 17.89 5.54 -1.53
C ASP A 73 18.20 7.03 -1.73
N LEU A 74 17.24 7.83 -2.21
CA LEU A 74 17.37 9.29 -2.29
C LEU A 74 17.60 9.95 -0.92
N ALA A 75 17.01 9.41 0.14
CA ALA A 75 17.20 9.89 1.50
C ALA A 75 18.61 9.56 2.06
N GLY A 76 19.47 8.92 1.27
CA GLY A 76 20.82 8.52 1.70
C GLY A 76 20.83 7.34 2.67
N ALA A 77 19.70 6.68 2.88
CA ALA A 77 19.68 5.42 3.59
C ALA A 77 20.38 4.38 2.70
N LYS A 78 21.52 3.90 3.17
CA LYS A 78 22.25 2.86 2.44
C LYS A 78 21.31 1.72 2.10
N ALA A 79 21.16 1.42 0.81
CA ALA A 79 20.59 0.16 0.39
C ALA A 79 21.33 -0.96 1.16
N PRO A 80 20.64 -2.03 1.58
CA PRO A 80 21.35 -3.19 2.07
C PRO A 80 22.45 -3.51 1.09
N ASP A 81 23.67 -3.70 1.60
CA ASP A 81 24.82 -4.04 0.76
C ASP A 81 24.39 -5.09 -0.27
N VAL A 82 24.61 -4.83 -1.56
CA VAL A 82 24.24 -5.77 -2.64
C VAL A 82 24.90 -7.14 -2.42
N ALA A 83 25.98 -7.17 -1.63
CA ALA A 83 26.63 -8.37 -1.14
C ALA A 83 25.94 -9.00 0.09
N ALA A 84 25.01 -8.29 0.75
CA ALA A 84 24.27 -8.86 1.87
C ALA A 84 23.34 -9.98 1.36
N GLN A 85 23.39 -11.11 2.04
CA GLN A 85 22.51 -12.24 1.75
C GLN A 85 21.03 -11.79 1.86
N VAL A 86 20.25 -12.11 0.83
CA VAL A 86 18.81 -11.80 0.81
C VAL A 86 18.12 -12.46 2.01
N ASP A 87 17.46 -11.68 2.84
CA ASP A 87 16.60 -12.21 3.89
C ASP A 87 15.27 -12.72 3.28
N TRP A 88 15.26 -13.98 2.94
CA TRP A 88 14.07 -14.63 2.35
C TRP A 88 12.85 -14.63 3.28
N THR A 89 13.04 -14.53 4.60
CA THR A 89 11.94 -14.39 5.54
C THR A 89 11.23 -13.04 5.34
N MET A 90 12.00 -11.97 5.19
CA MET A 90 11.47 -10.65 4.89
C MET A 90 10.77 -10.60 3.51
N VAL A 91 11.37 -11.21 2.49
CA VAL A 91 10.80 -11.28 1.13
C VAL A 91 9.48 -12.08 1.14
N ALA A 92 9.43 -13.19 1.86
CA ALA A 92 8.21 -13.99 1.99
C ALA A 92 7.08 -13.21 2.70
N GLU A 93 7.39 -12.51 3.79
CA GLU A 93 6.42 -11.65 4.50
C GLU A 93 5.90 -10.52 3.60
N GLU A 94 6.79 -9.92 2.83
CA GLU A 94 6.42 -8.88 1.86
C GLU A 94 5.43 -9.41 0.81
N GLY A 95 5.67 -10.60 0.27
CA GLY A 95 4.76 -11.25 -0.67
C GLY A 95 3.37 -11.51 -0.06
N GLN A 96 3.31 -11.91 1.20
CA GLN A 96 2.04 -12.13 1.92
C GLN A 96 1.27 -10.82 2.14
N ILE A 97 1.97 -9.75 2.53
CA ILE A 97 1.36 -8.42 2.70
C ILE A 97 0.92 -7.84 1.34
N ALA A 98 1.70 -8.03 0.28
CA ALA A 98 1.33 -7.62 -1.07
C ALA A 98 0.07 -8.37 -1.56
N GLY A 99 -0.03 -9.68 -1.31
CA GLY A 99 -1.22 -10.47 -1.62
C GLY A 99 -2.46 -10.02 -0.82
N PHE A 100 -2.30 -9.62 0.43
CA PHE A 100 -3.37 -9.03 1.24
C PHE A 100 -3.84 -7.69 0.66
N LEU A 101 -2.89 -6.80 0.32
CA LEU A 101 -3.18 -5.51 -0.31
C LEU A 101 -3.92 -5.67 -1.64
N GLU A 102 -3.47 -6.62 -2.49
CA GLU A 102 -4.11 -6.90 -3.78
C GLU A 102 -5.54 -7.43 -3.59
N GLY A 103 -5.76 -8.32 -2.63
CA GLY A 103 -7.09 -8.85 -2.32
C GLY A 103 -8.08 -7.73 -1.98
N ILE A 104 -7.69 -6.80 -1.08
CA ILE A 104 -8.51 -5.65 -0.71
C ILE A 104 -8.75 -4.74 -1.91
N ALA A 105 -7.72 -4.44 -2.69
CA ALA A 105 -7.85 -3.58 -3.86
C ALA A 105 -8.76 -4.19 -4.94
N THR A 106 -8.70 -5.51 -5.12
CA THR A 106 -9.57 -6.25 -6.05
C THR A 106 -11.01 -6.23 -5.56
N TRP A 107 -11.25 -6.52 -4.28
CA TRP A 107 -12.57 -6.48 -3.69
C TRP A 107 -13.22 -5.10 -3.83
N VAL A 108 -12.49 -4.03 -3.51
CA VAL A 108 -12.98 -2.65 -3.65
C VAL A 108 -13.29 -2.30 -5.11
N ARG A 109 -12.47 -2.75 -6.05
CA ARG A 109 -12.71 -2.53 -7.49
C ARG A 109 -13.97 -3.24 -7.97
N GLU A 110 -14.16 -4.48 -7.57
CA GLU A 110 -15.34 -5.27 -7.93
C GLU A 110 -16.61 -4.70 -7.29
N GLY A 111 -16.54 -4.32 -6.01
CA GLY A 111 -17.67 -3.72 -5.30
C GLY A 111 -18.13 -2.34 -5.82
N ARG A 112 -17.32 -1.68 -6.64
CA ARG A 112 -17.69 -0.41 -7.31
C ARG A 112 -18.40 -0.58 -8.65
N ARG A 113 -18.46 -1.80 -9.18
CA ARG A 113 -19.24 -2.09 -10.39
C ARG A 113 -20.72 -2.03 -10.08
N ALA A 114 -21.55 -1.87 -11.11
CA ALA A 114 -22.99 -2.03 -10.96
C ALA A 114 -23.30 -3.45 -10.40
N ARG A 115 -24.30 -3.60 -9.55
CA ARG A 115 -24.54 -4.87 -8.82
C ARG A 115 -24.71 -6.06 -9.77
N GLU A 116 -25.37 -5.84 -10.91
CA GLU A 116 -25.60 -6.82 -11.97
C GLU A 116 -24.33 -7.25 -12.71
N GLU A 117 -23.25 -6.47 -12.60
CA GLU A 117 -21.94 -6.74 -13.20
C GLU A 117 -20.94 -7.33 -12.20
N GLN A 118 -21.31 -7.39 -10.90
CA GLN A 118 -20.41 -7.91 -9.89
C GLN A 118 -20.35 -9.43 -9.93
N SER A 119 -19.16 -9.97 -9.77
CA SER A 119 -18.95 -11.41 -9.58
C SER A 119 -19.04 -11.75 -8.09
N ASP A 120 -20.15 -12.38 -7.67
CA ASP A 120 -20.29 -12.87 -6.30
C ASP A 120 -19.17 -13.86 -5.94
N PHE A 121 -18.77 -14.72 -6.90
CA PHE A 121 -17.65 -15.64 -6.72
C PHE A 121 -16.34 -14.90 -6.41
N LEU A 122 -16.01 -13.84 -7.16
CA LEU A 122 -14.79 -13.07 -6.91
C LEU A 122 -14.83 -12.36 -5.56
N LEU A 123 -15.96 -11.76 -5.21
CA LEU A 123 -16.16 -11.10 -3.92
C LEU A 123 -15.99 -12.07 -2.75
N GLU A 124 -16.51 -13.30 -2.87
CA GLU A 124 -16.37 -14.33 -1.85
C GLU A 124 -14.92 -14.83 -1.73
N VAL A 125 -14.26 -15.13 -2.84
CA VAL A 125 -12.86 -15.56 -2.87
C VAL A 125 -11.95 -14.53 -2.21
N GLU A 126 -12.13 -13.24 -2.52
CA GLU A 126 -11.32 -12.18 -1.92
C GLU A 126 -11.65 -11.97 -0.45
N ARG A 127 -12.91 -12.06 -0.04
CA ARG A 127 -13.29 -12.02 1.37
C ARG A 127 -12.58 -13.12 2.18
N ASP A 128 -12.64 -14.35 1.69
CA ASP A 128 -12.04 -15.49 2.38
C ASP A 128 -10.51 -15.40 2.41
N ARG A 129 -9.90 -14.89 1.33
CA ARG A 129 -8.46 -14.56 1.31
C ARG A 129 -8.11 -13.58 2.42
N MET A 130 -8.86 -12.48 2.53
CA MET A 130 -8.60 -11.44 3.51
C MET A 130 -8.77 -11.94 4.96
N LEU A 131 -9.77 -12.76 5.23
CA LEU A 131 -9.96 -13.36 6.56
C LEU A 131 -8.75 -14.24 6.94
N ARG A 132 -8.27 -15.07 6.01
CA ARG A 132 -7.06 -15.89 6.25
C ARG A 132 -5.81 -15.02 6.47
N CYS A 133 -5.66 -13.94 5.70
CA CYS A 133 -4.54 -13.02 5.84
C CYS A 133 -4.59 -12.28 7.18
N LEU A 134 -5.75 -11.85 7.65
CA LEU A 134 -5.92 -11.21 8.95
C LEU A 134 -5.51 -12.15 10.09
N ASP A 135 -5.97 -13.39 10.07
CA ASP A 135 -5.63 -14.39 11.08
C ASP A 135 -4.11 -14.69 11.06
N PHE A 136 -3.52 -14.83 9.87
CA PHE A 136 -2.08 -15.04 9.71
C PHE A 136 -1.27 -13.84 10.24
N LEU A 137 -1.61 -12.62 9.84
CA LEU A 137 -0.90 -11.40 10.26
C LEU A 137 -1.07 -11.13 11.76
N ASN A 138 -2.23 -11.45 12.33
CA ASN A 138 -2.44 -11.38 13.77
C ASN A 138 -1.54 -12.35 14.54
N ASN A 139 -1.47 -13.61 14.11
CA ASN A 139 -0.57 -14.60 14.71
C ASN A 139 0.90 -14.18 14.57
N ARG A 140 1.23 -13.57 13.45
CA ARG A 140 2.55 -13.00 13.18
C ARG A 140 2.87 -11.86 14.16
N ALA A 141 1.89 -10.96 14.42
CA ALA A 141 2.02 -9.86 15.38
C ALA A 141 2.22 -10.33 16.81
N ILE A 142 1.67 -11.48 17.20
CA ILE A 142 1.85 -12.10 18.52
C ILE A 142 3.26 -12.66 18.67
N THR A 143 3.81 -13.26 17.62
CA THR A 143 5.07 -14.01 17.71
C THR A 143 6.32 -13.15 17.54
N ARG A 144 6.22 -12.04 16.84
CA ARG A 144 7.31 -11.08 16.65
C ARG A 144 6.78 -9.71 16.18
N PRO A 145 7.53 -8.59 16.40
CA PRO A 145 7.11 -7.27 15.96
C PRO A 145 6.83 -7.23 14.44
N LEU A 146 5.73 -6.57 14.06
CA LEU A 146 5.47 -6.23 12.68
C LEU A 146 6.32 -5.01 12.26
N PRO A 147 6.65 -4.86 10.96
CA PRO A 147 7.43 -3.73 10.46
C PRO A 147 6.68 -2.40 10.66
N THR A 148 7.43 -1.33 10.88
CA THR A 148 6.85 0.02 10.96
C THR A 148 6.53 0.56 9.57
N VAL A 149 5.77 1.65 9.47
CA VAL A 149 5.44 2.27 8.18
C VAL A 149 6.62 2.98 7.49
N SER A 150 7.77 3.09 8.16
CA SER A 150 9.03 3.49 7.53
C SER A 150 9.67 2.36 6.70
N GLU A 151 9.12 1.15 6.76
CA GLU A 151 9.43 0.04 5.88
C GLU A 151 8.28 -0.17 4.88
N PHE A 152 8.60 -0.64 3.67
CA PHE A 152 7.59 -0.90 2.63
C PHE A 152 6.47 -1.82 3.14
N ARG A 153 6.83 -2.91 3.83
CA ARG A 153 5.87 -3.90 4.37
C ARG A 153 4.88 -3.26 5.33
N GLY A 154 5.37 -2.42 6.25
CA GLY A 154 4.52 -1.71 7.21
C GLY A 154 3.62 -0.67 6.55
N ALA A 155 4.15 0.11 5.61
CA ALA A 155 3.37 1.10 4.86
C ALA A 155 2.27 0.43 4.01
N ALA A 156 2.58 -0.69 3.34
CA ALA A 156 1.62 -1.46 2.55
C ALA A 156 0.53 -2.08 3.44
N LEU A 157 0.91 -2.68 4.58
CA LEU A 157 -0.03 -3.26 5.53
C LEU A 157 -0.97 -2.19 6.13
N ALA A 158 -0.43 -1.05 6.58
CA ALA A 158 -1.24 0.04 7.11
C ALA A 158 -2.19 0.62 6.04
N SER A 159 -1.73 0.73 4.79
CA SER A 159 -2.55 1.19 3.67
C SER A 159 -3.71 0.23 3.38
N ALA A 160 -3.45 -1.09 3.42
CA ALA A 160 -4.45 -2.13 3.24
C ALA A 160 -5.51 -2.11 4.35
N LEU A 161 -5.08 -2.12 5.62
CA LEU A 161 -5.99 -2.12 6.77
C LEU A 161 -6.86 -0.86 6.82
N HIS A 162 -6.30 0.30 6.48
CA HIS A 162 -7.07 1.54 6.46
C HIS A 162 -8.11 1.55 5.34
N LEU A 163 -7.77 1.05 4.15
CA LEU A 163 -8.74 0.92 3.05
C LEU A 163 -9.85 -0.06 3.42
N MET A 164 -9.52 -1.16 4.09
CA MET A 164 -10.47 -2.14 4.59
C MET A 164 -11.45 -1.53 5.60
N ASP A 165 -10.94 -0.74 6.55
CA ASP A 165 -11.77 -0.02 7.53
C ASP A 165 -12.71 0.98 6.87
N MET A 166 -12.18 1.79 5.93
CA MET A 166 -12.96 2.78 5.20
C MET A 166 -14.15 2.16 4.46
N HIS A 167 -13.96 1.00 3.85
CA HIS A 167 -15.02 0.28 3.14
C HIS A 167 -15.85 -0.63 4.04
N ARG A 168 -15.60 -0.62 5.36
CA ARG A 168 -16.26 -1.50 6.35
C ARG A 168 -16.22 -2.98 5.95
N PHE A 169 -15.14 -3.35 5.30
CA PHE A 169 -14.90 -4.73 4.92
C PHE A 169 -14.45 -5.55 6.12
N CYS A 170 -14.93 -6.78 6.27
CA CYS A 170 -14.68 -7.63 7.44
C CYS A 170 -14.99 -6.94 8.78
N PRO A 171 -16.26 -6.52 9.03
CA PRO A 171 -16.62 -5.90 10.30
C PRO A 171 -16.26 -6.81 11.47
N GLY A 172 -15.78 -6.24 12.57
CA GLY A 172 -15.33 -7.01 13.73
C GLY A 172 -13.91 -7.57 13.66
N TRP A 173 -13.14 -7.31 12.58
CA TRP A 173 -11.79 -7.82 12.46
C TRP A 173 -10.87 -7.39 13.61
N LYS A 174 -11.02 -6.17 14.13
CA LYS A 174 -10.19 -5.65 15.23
C LYS A 174 -10.40 -6.42 16.52
N GLN A 175 -11.66 -6.81 16.81
CA GLN A 175 -12.00 -7.60 17.99
C GLN A 175 -11.44 -9.03 17.88
N LYS A 176 -11.47 -9.61 16.68
CA LYS A 176 -10.94 -10.95 16.42
C LYS A 176 -9.42 -10.98 16.34
N ASN A 177 -8.80 -9.94 15.80
CA ASN A 177 -7.36 -9.87 15.51
C ASN A 177 -6.68 -8.76 16.32
N GLN A 178 -6.70 -8.89 17.66
CA GLN A 178 -6.32 -7.84 18.61
C GLN A 178 -4.87 -7.40 18.51
N ALA A 179 -3.93 -8.31 18.27
CA ALA A 179 -2.51 -7.97 18.16
C ALA A 179 -2.24 -7.15 16.88
N LEU A 180 -2.85 -7.54 15.77
CA LEU A 180 -2.78 -6.77 14.52
C LEU A 180 -3.46 -5.40 14.66
N ALA A 181 -4.60 -5.34 15.34
CA ALA A 181 -5.33 -4.10 15.60
C ALA A 181 -4.52 -3.15 16.49
N ALA A 182 -3.83 -3.66 17.52
CA ALA A 182 -2.95 -2.89 18.39
C ALA A 182 -1.77 -2.31 17.61
N TRP A 183 -1.12 -3.13 16.76
CA TRP A 183 -0.07 -2.65 15.86
C TRP A 183 -0.59 -1.55 14.94
N PHE A 184 -1.72 -1.77 14.28
CA PHE A 184 -2.30 -0.77 13.37
C PHE A 184 -2.62 0.53 14.11
N GLY A 185 -3.23 0.46 15.30
CA GLY A 185 -3.49 1.61 16.16
C GLY A 185 -2.23 2.42 16.48
N SER A 186 -1.12 1.72 16.82
CA SER A 186 0.16 2.38 17.12
C SER A 186 0.79 3.13 15.93
N GLN A 187 0.37 2.83 14.70
CA GLN A 187 0.87 3.51 13.50
C GLN A 187 0.02 4.74 13.14
N LEU A 188 -1.25 4.81 13.55
CA LEU A 188 -2.19 5.85 13.09
C LEU A 188 -1.81 7.27 13.51
N ASP A 189 -1.07 7.44 14.61
CA ASP A 189 -0.61 8.74 15.09
C ASP A 189 0.56 9.32 14.27
N ARG A 190 1.12 8.53 13.37
CA ARG A 190 2.20 9.01 12.50
C ARG A 190 1.66 9.99 11.47
N ARG A 191 2.33 11.14 11.37
CA ARG A 191 1.98 12.20 10.44
C ARG A 191 1.83 11.71 8.99
N SER A 192 2.67 10.79 8.57
CA SER A 192 2.61 10.17 7.24
C SER A 192 1.29 9.46 6.97
N LEU A 193 0.70 8.80 7.96
CA LEU A 193 -0.60 8.12 7.85
C LEU A 193 -1.77 9.09 7.92
N GLN A 194 -1.66 10.14 8.73
CA GLN A 194 -2.71 11.16 8.86
C GLN A 194 -2.86 11.97 7.58
N GLU A 195 -1.75 12.48 7.03
CA GLU A 195 -1.75 13.30 5.81
C GLU A 195 -2.08 12.53 4.52
N THR A 196 -1.97 11.21 4.56
CA THR A 196 -2.28 10.35 3.41
C THR A 196 -3.55 9.52 3.61
N ALA A 197 -4.34 9.81 4.65
CA ALA A 197 -5.54 9.05 4.95
C ALA A 197 -6.49 8.97 3.73
N PRO A 198 -7.08 7.80 3.45
CA PRO A 198 -8.09 7.69 2.39
C PRO A 198 -9.34 8.48 2.79
N GLN A 199 -10.07 8.97 1.80
CA GLN A 199 -11.27 9.79 1.98
C GLN A 199 -12.48 9.11 1.34
N LEU A 200 -13.64 9.21 2.02
CA LEU A 200 -14.94 8.75 1.50
C LEU A 200 -15.46 9.69 0.41
#